data_63ea74144993b9c85c25c3a0c51c819a
#
_entry.id   63ea74144993b9c85c25c3a0c51c819a
#
_cell.length_a   1.000
_cell.length_b   1.000
_cell.length_c   1.000
_cell.angle_alpha   90.00
_cell.angle_beta   90.00
_cell.angle_gamma   90.00
#
_symmetry.space_group_name_H-M   'P 1'
#
loop_
_entity.id
_entity.type
_entity.pdbx_description
1 polymer ?
#
loop_
_entity_poly.entity_id
_entity_poly.type
_entity_poly.pdbx_seq_one_letter_code
_entity_poly.pdbx_strand_id
1 'polypeptide(L)'
;ATTVTLRAQPPVAALIHEMERLRCDACGTVFTAPIPAEAPQEKFDPTVWVMVGLLRYGSGMPFHRLERLQRSVGVPLPASVQWEQALRVARCLEPVVEHLLQLGAQSAVFYNDDTAMRIAGVRQEIQAEDKPKRTGIFTTGIVCEGLQGADVLSIRILRTGRHHAGENLGRVLDRRQKDQPPPLQMCDALERNEPKEHPTELCHCTVHARRQVVDICTHFPEECRRVVESLGHVYRVDAECRKEKLGPQERLRRHQAQSGPVMETLRQELQEAVDQKKIEPNSALGGAVAYVLDRWSTLTLFLKVPGAPLDN
;
A
#
# COMPACT_ATOMS: atom_id res chain seq x y z
N ALA A 1 -45.64 -3.15 -8.62
CA ALA A 1 -44.86 -4.38 -8.45
C ALA A 1 -43.68 -4.33 -9.41
N THR A 2 -42.49 -4.64 -8.92
CA THR A 2 -41.27 -4.67 -9.75
C THR A 2 -40.88 -6.12 -9.98
N THR A 3 -40.66 -6.50 -11.25
CA THR A 3 -40.17 -7.83 -11.61
C THR A 3 -38.73 -7.68 -12.12
N VAL A 4 -37.83 -8.52 -11.64
CA VAL A 4 -36.41 -8.51 -12.05
C VAL A 4 -36.12 -9.83 -12.76
N THR A 5 -35.56 -9.73 -13.98
CA THR A 5 -35.06 -10.89 -14.73
C THR A 5 -33.55 -10.74 -14.89
N LEU A 6 -32.77 -11.72 -14.46
CA LEU A 6 -31.31 -11.75 -14.62
C LEU A 6 -30.96 -12.47 -15.92
N ARG A 7 -30.10 -11.84 -16.75
CA ARG A 7 -29.57 -12.44 -17.98
C ARG A 7 -28.05 -12.44 -17.93
N ALA A 8 -27.42 -13.59 -18.22
CA ALA A 8 -25.99 -13.69 -18.34
C ALA A 8 -25.52 -13.19 -19.71
N GLN A 9 -24.39 -12.50 -19.71
CA GLN A 9 -23.70 -12.07 -20.94
C GLN A 9 -22.19 -12.39 -20.80
N PRO A 10 -21.47 -12.66 -21.90
CA PRO A 10 -20.03 -12.81 -21.86
C PRO A 10 -19.39 -11.48 -21.45
N PRO A 11 -18.21 -11.51 -20.77
CA PRO A 11 -17.49 -10.28 -20.38
C PRO A 11 -17.16 -9.37 -21.58
N VAL A 12 -16.78 -9.97 -22.71
CA VAL A 12 -16.54 -9.27 -23.99
C VAL A 12 -17.33 -9.96 -25.08
N ALA A 13 -18.15 -9.20 -25.80
CA ALA A 13 -18.89 -9.66 -26.95
C ALA A 13 -18.23 -9.12 -28.24
N ALA A 14 -18.42 -9.82 -29.37
CA ALA A 14 -17.97 -9.38 -30.68
C ALA A 14 -19.17 -9.03 -31.55
N LEU A 15 -19.08 -7.89 -32.24
CA LEU A 15 -19.95 -7.55 -33.35
C LEU A 15 -19.19 -7.81 -34.64
N ILE A 16 -19.74 -8.63 -35.53
CA ILE A 16 -19.13 -8.99 -36.80
C ILE A 16 -19.88 -8.29 -37.92
N HIS A 17 -19.16 -7.48 -38.68
CA HIS A 17 -19.66 -6.86 -39.90
C HIS A 17 -19.16 -7.67 -41.09
N GLU A 18 -20.06 -8.32 -41.83
CA GLU A 18 -19.73 -9.03 -43.04
C GLU A 18 -19.97 -8.14 -44.26
N MET A 19 -18.91 -7.81 -45.01
CA MET A 19 -18.98 -7.02 -46.24
C MET A 19 -18.99 -7.95 -47.43
N GLU A 20 -19.95 -7.72 -48.35
CA GLU A 20 -20.02 -8.43 -49.60
C GLU A 20 -18.79 -8.18 -50.46
N ARG A 21 -18.24 -9.21 -51.06
CA ARG A 21 -17.13 -9.17 -52.03
C ARG A 21 -17.54 -9.79 -53.33
N LEU A 22 -17.49 -8.99 -54.39
CA LEU A 22 -17.77 -9.41 -55.73
C LEU A 22 -16.50 -9.36 -56.59
N ARG A 23 -16.34 -10.34 -57.47
CA ARG A 23 -15.26 -10.37 -58.47
C ARG A 23 -15.85 -10.25 -59.82
N CYS A 24 -15.33 -9.36 -60.63
CA CYS A 24 -15.72 -9.23 -62.04
C CYS A 24 -15.12 -10.39 -62.83
N ASP A 25 -15.97 -11.16 -63.50
CA ASP A 25 -15.50 -12.30 -64.30
C ASP A 25 -14.79 -11.89 -65.60
N ALA A 26 -15.04 -10.67 -66.09
CA ALA A 26 -14.41 -10.18 -67.31
C ALA A 26 -12.98 -9.65 -67.08
N CYS A 27 -12.73 -8.91 -65.97
CA CYS A 27 -11.42 -8.28 -65.71
C CYS A 27 -10.73 -8.77 -64.41
N GLY A 28 -11.36 -9.64 -63.63
CA GLY A 28 -10.83 -10.17 -62.37
C GLY A 28 -10.80 -9.13 -61.20
N THR A 29 -11.26 -7.89 -61.41
CA THR A 29 -11.29 -6.86 -60.37
C THR A 29 -12.20 -7.27 -59.24
N VAL A 30 -11.76 -7.05 -57.97
CA VAL A 30 -12.53 -7.35 -56.78
C VAL A 30 -13.12 -6.05 -56.20
N PHE A 31 -14.43 -6.05 -56.02
CA PHE A 31 -15.17 -4.96 -55.38
C PHE A 31 -15.61 -5.46 -53.98
N THR A 32 -15.35 -4.67 -52.96
CA THR A 32 -15.78 -4.94 -51.56
C THR A 32 -16.73 -3.84 -51.16
N ALA A 33 -17.86 -4.18 -50.55
CA ALA A 33 -18.79 -3.19 -49.99
C ALA A 33 -18.08 -2.32 -48.95
N PRO A 34 -18.39 -1.03 -48.88
CA PRO A 34 -17.82 -0.14 -47.86
C PRO A 34 -18.21 -0.61 -46.44
N ILE A 35 -17.31 -0.31 -45.52
CA ILE A 35 -17.60 -0.54 -44.08
C ILE A 35 -18.79 0.36 -43.69
N PRO A 36 -19.80 -0.16 -42.96
CA PRO A 36 -20.93 0.65 -42.51
C PRO A 36 -20.44 1.87 -41.69
N ALA A 37 -21.09 3.01 -41.87
CA ALA A 37 -20.71 4.26 -41.20
C ALA A 37 -20.78 4.14 -39.65
N GLU A 38 -21.61 3.26 -39.14
CA GLU A 38 -21.79 2.97 -37.73
C GLU A 38 -20.73 2.03 -37.16
N ALA A 39 -19.96 1.35 -38.03
CA ALA A 39 -18.93 0.42 -37.56
C ALA A 39 -17.74 1.20 -36.98
N PRO A 40 -17.29 0.85 -35.75
CA PRO A 40 -16.14 1.50 -35.15
C PRO A 40 -14.89 1.30 -36.01
N GLN A 41 -14.04 2.32 -36.13
CA GLN A 41 -12.77 2.21 -36.81
C GLN A 41 -11.75 1.36 -36.04
N GLU A 42 -11.85 1.36 -34.71
CA GLU A 42 -11.01 0.55 -33.83
C GLU A 42 -11.64 -0.82 -33.53
N LYS A 43 -10.79 -1.85 -33.52
CA LYS A 43 -11.21 -3.21 -33.20
C LYS A 43 -11.72 -3.38 -31.76
N PHE A 44 -11.19 -2.58 -30.82
CA PHE A 44 -11.55 -2.63 -29.41
C PHE A 44 -12.09 -1.28 -28.97
N ASP A 45 -13.33 -1.23 -28.56
CA ASP A 45 -13.88 -0.02 -27.97
C ASP A 45 -13.46 0.16 -26.49
N PRO A 46 -13.67 1.36 -25.91
CA PRO A 46 -13.26 1.63 -24.53
C PRO A 46 -13.90 0.71 -23.48
N THR A 47 -15.07 0.12 -23.75
CA THR A 47 -15.72 -0.78 -22.80
C THR A 47 -14.95 -2.09 -22.61
N VAL A 48 -14.23 -2.55 -23.64
CA VAL A 48 -13.33 -3.71 -23.55
C VAL A 48 -12.15 -3.39 -22.64
N TRP A 49 -11.56 -2.20 -22.74
CA TRP A 49 -10.45 -1.79 -21.88
C TRP A 49 -10.87 -1.77 -20.42
N VAL A 50 -12.04 -1.13 -20.14
CA VAL A 50 -12.60 -1.06 -18.79
C VAL A 50 -12.92 -2.45 -18.25
N MET A 51 -13.56 -3.31 -19.04
CA MET A 51 -13.91 -4.67 -18.62
C MET A 51 -12.67 -5.50 -18.27
N VAL A 52 -11.63 -5.47 -19.11
CA VAL A 52 -10.36 -6.16 -18.85
C VAL A 52 -9.71 -5.61 -17.57
N GLY A 53 -9.69 -4.29 -17.39
CA GLY A 53 -9.17 -3.66 -16.19
C GLY A 53 -9.91 -4.07 -14.91
N LEU A 54 -11.25 -4.03 -14.93
CA LEU A 54 -12.09 -4.43 -13.80
C LEU A 54 -11.93 -5.92 -13.45
N LEU A 55 -11.92 -6.80 -14.45
CA LEU A 55 -11.76 -8.24 -14.21
C LEU A 55 -10.36 -8.56 -13.66
N ARG A 56 -9.32 -7.92 -14.19
CA ARG A 56 -7.94 -8.17 -13.75
C ARG A 56 -7.64 -7.60 -12.38
N TYR A 57 -7.96 -6.33 -12.14
CA TYR A 57 -7.56 -5.58 -10.96
C TYR A 57 -8.66 -5.43 -9.92
N GLY A 58 -9.92 -5.39 -10.34
CA GLY A 58 -11.07 -5.33 -9.43
C GLY A 58 -11.47 -6.69 -8.88
N SER A 59 -11.50 -7.74 -9.73
CA SER A 59 -11.90 -9.09 -9.31
C SER A 59 -10.75 -10.10 -9.19
N GLY A 60 -9.51 -9.71 -9.50
CA GLY A 60 -8.33 -10.57 -9.41
C GLY A 60 -8.26 -11.70 -10.45
N MET A 61 -9.04 -11.63 -11.55
CA MET A 61 -9.05 -12.65 -12.59
C MET A 61 -7.75 -12.64 -13.41
N PRO A 62 -6.95 -13.72 -13.43
CA PRO A 62 -5.74 -13.79 -14.25
C PRO A 62 -6.07 -13.78 -15.75
N PHE A 63 -5.20 -13.14 -16.56
CA PHE A 63 -5.41 -13.03 -18.01
C PHE A 63 -5.65 -14.39 -18.70
N HIS A 64 -4.92 -15.44 -18.33
CA HIS A 64 -5.11 -16.76 -18.92
C HIS A 64 -6.48 -17.39 -18.60
N ARG A 65 -7.11 -17.05 -17.46
CA ARG A 65 -8.47 -17.51 -17.14
C ARG A 65 -9.51 -16.77 -17.97
N LEU A 66 -9.34 -15.45 -18.12
CA LEU A 66 -10.22 -14.66 -18.99
C LEU A 66 -10.07 -15.11 -20.46
N GLU A 67 -8.84 -15.37 -20.93
CA GLU A 67 -8.59 -15.94 -22.27
C GLU A 67 -9.36 -17.25 -22.48
N ARG A 68 -9.27 -18.17 -21.50
CA ARG A 68 -9.98 -19.47 -21.58
C ARG A 68 -11.50 -19.27 -21.63
N LEU A 69 -12.04 -18.41 -20.77
CA LEU A 69 -13.47 -18.07 -20.73
C LEU A 69 -13.92 -17.51 -22.08
N GLN A 70 -13.23 -16.48 -22.58
CA GLN A 70 -13.58 -15.82 -23.84
C GLN A 70 -13.47 -16.76 -25.03
N ARG A 71 -12.50 -17.68 -25.05
CA ARG A 71 -12.39 -18.72 -26.07
C ARG A 71 -13.57 -19.68 -26.04
N SER A 72 -14.08 -20.07 -24.87
CA SER A 72 -15.24 -20.97 -24.73
C SER A 72 -16.55 -20.35 -25.21
N VAL A 73 -16.66 -19.02 -25.22
CA VAL A 73 -17.84 -18.30 -25.75
C VAL A 73 -17.64 -17.77 -27.17
N GLY A 74 -16.60 -18.24 -27.87
CA GLY A 74 -16.37 -17.95 -29.29
C GLY A 74 -15.73 -16.59 -29.60
N VAL A 75 -15.33 -15.83 -28.58
CA VAL A 75 -14.66 -14.51 -28.73
C VAL A 75 -13.24 -14.58 -28.14
N PRO A 76 -12.25 -15.12 -28.86
CA PRO A 76 -10.91 -15.28 -28.32
C PRO A 76 -10.25 -13.94 -28.03
N LEU A 77 -9.76 -13.78 -26.78
CA LEU A 77 -9.04 -12.61 -26.30
C LEU A 77 -7.71 -13.05 -25.65
N PRO A 78 -6.62 -13.16 -26.43
CA PRO A 78 -5.33 -13.62 -25.93
C PRO A 78 -4.79 -12.76 -24.77
N ALA A 79 -4.01 -13.35 -23.87
CA ALA A 79 -3.44 -12.66 -22.71
C ALA A 79 -2.60 -11.43 -23.10
N SER A 80 -1.84 -11.49 -24.21
CA SER A 80 -1.09 -10.35 -24.75
C SER A 80 -1.99 -9.16 -25.12
N VAL A 81 -3.10 -9.45 -25.80
CA VAL A 81 -4.09 -8.42 -26.17
C VAL A 81 -4.74 -7.82 -24.92
N GLN A 82 -5.09 -8.67 -23.94
CA GLN A 82 -5.63 -8.17 -22.66
C GLN A 82 -4.66 -7.22 -21.97
N TRP A 83 -3.36 -7.51 -22.01
CA TRP A 83 -2.32 -6.64 -21.45
C TRP A 83 -2.29 -5.27 -22.17
N GLU A 84 -2.37 -5.26 -23.50
CA GLU A 84 -2.42 -4.03 -24.26
C GLU A 84 -3.65 -3.16 -23.91
N GLN A 85 -4.82 -3.81 -23.72
CA GLN A 85 -6.03 -3.10 -23.29
C GLN A 85 -5.88 -2.55 -21.86
N ALA A 86 -5.29 -3.32 -20.95
CA ALA A 86 -4.98 -2.85 -19.58
C ALA A 86 -4.03 -1.65 -19.56
N LEU A 87 -3.02 -1.60 -20.46
CA LEU A 87 -2.13 -0.45 -20.62
C LEU A 87 -2.88 0.82 -21.10
N ARG A 88 -3.89 0.67 -21.97
CA ARG A 88 -4.73 1.80 -22.39
C ARG A 88 -5.49 2.39 -21.19
N VAL A 89 -6.09 1.54 -20.36
CA VAL A 89 -6.75 1.99 -19.11
C VAL A 89 -5.76 2.70 -18.19
N ALA A 90 -4.59 2.13 -17.99
CA ALA A 90 -3.56 2.72 -17.12
C ALA A 90 -3.20 4.14 -17.57
N ARG A 91 -2.98 4.36 -18.88
CA ARG A 91 -2.70 5.70 -19.45
C ARG A 91 -3.86 6.68 -19.24
N CYS A 92 -5.10 6.23 -19.42
CA CYS A 92 -6.28 7.08 -19.16
C CYS A 92 -6.39 7.48 -17.68
N LEU A 93 -5.89 6.65 -16.76
CA LEU A 93 -5.94 6.90 -15.31
C LEU A 93 -4.75 7.71 -14.78
N GLU A 94 -3.68 7.91 -15.56
CA GLU A 94 -2.50 8.67 -15.13
C GLU A 94 -2.84 10.05 -14.51
N PRO A 95 -3.72 10.89 -15.10
CA PRO A 95 -4.08 12.18 -14.50
C PRO A 95 -4.81 12.04 -13.17
N VAL A 96 -5.64 11.00 -13.01
CA VAL A 96 -6.36 10.71 -11.76
C VAL A 96 -5.37 10.25 -10.67
N VAL A 97 -4.43 9.39 -11.03
CA VAL A 97 -3.37 8.92 -10.11
C VAL A 97 -2.51 10.09 -9.65
N GLU A 98 -2.10 10.98 -10.56
CA GLU A 98 -1.31 12.16 -10.21
C GLU A 98 -2.07 13.11 -9.28
N HIS A 99 -3.37 13.31 -9.52
CA HIS A 99 -4.21 14.11 -8.64
C HIS A 99 -4.34 13.48 -7.24
N LEU A 100 -4.51 12.16 -7.16
CA LEU A 100 -4.53 11.42 -5.87
C LEU A 100 -3.18 11.53 -5.14
N LEU A 101 -2.05 11.50 -5.85
CA LEU A 101 -0.73 11.70 -5.27
C LEU A 101 -0.57 13.13 -4.71
N GLN A 102 -1.06 14.14 -5.43
CA GLN A 102 -1.05 15.54 -4.98
C GLN A 102 -1.91 15.71 -3.72
N LEU A 103 -3.11 15.14 -3.70
CA LEU A 103 -3.99 15.15 -2.51
C LEU A 103 -3.33 14.38 -1.36
N GLY A 104 -2.85 13.17 -1.60
CA GLY A 104 -2.20 12.33 -0.60
C GLY A 104 -1.00 13.01 0.06
N ALA A 105 -0.22 13.78 -0.70
CA ALA A 105 0.93 14.52 -0.18
C ALA A 105 0.57 15.56 0.88
N GLN A 106 -0.70 16.03 0.93
CA GLN A 106 -1.18 17.00 1.92
C GLN A 106 -1.69 16.34 3.21
N SER A 107 -1.61 15.01 3.33
CA SER A 107 -2.07 14.28 4.51
C SER A 107 -1.28 14.63 5.77
N ALA A 108 -1.94 14.52 6.93
CA ALA A 108 -1.32 14.76 8.22
C ALA A 108 -0.50 13.57 8.71
N VAL A 109 -0.89 12.35 8.32
CA VAL A 109 -0.27 11.08 8.75
C VAL A 109 0.04 10.21 7.55
N PHE A 110 1.24 9.65 7.53
CA PHE A 110 1.69 8.66 6.55
C PHE A 110 2.10 7.37 7.26
N TYR A 111 1.65 6.26 6.72
CA TYR A 111 2.15 4.93 7.09
C TYR A 111 2.90 4.38 5.89
N ASN A 112 4.08 3.85 6.07
CA ASN A 112 4.83 3.26 4.97
C ASN A 112 5.62 2.02 5.41
N ASP A 113 5.65 1.04 4.52
CA ASP A 113 6.38 -0.21 4.72
C ASP A 113 6.73 -0.87 3.39
N ASP A 114 7.74 -1.75 3.40
CA ASP A 114 8.24 -2.49 2.26
C ASP A 114 8.00 -4.00 2.40
N THR A 115 7.47 -4.59 1.35
CA THR A 115 7.42 -6.04 1.21
C THR A 115 8.35 -6.48 0.07
N ALA A 116 9.26 -7.42 0.35
CA ALA A 116 10.14 -7.98 -0.68
C ALA A 116 9.34 -8.75 -1.74
N MET A 117 9.66 -8.51 -3.01
CA MET A 117 8.99 -9.12 -4.16
C MET A 117 9.96 -9.88 -5.05
N ARG A 118 9.43 -10.87 -5.78
CA ARG A 118 10.18 -11.62 -6.80
C ARG A 118 9.52 -11.41 -8.16
N ILE A 119 10.12 -10.57 -9.00
CA ILE A 119 9.62 -10.28 -10.35
C ILE A 119 10.68 -10.76 -11.35
N ALA A 120 10.36 -11.80 -12.13
CA ALA A 120 11.30 -12.46 -13.01
C ALA A 120 11.95 -11.50 -14.04
N GLY A 121 11.16 -10.65 -14.70
CA GLY A 121 11.68 -9.67 -15.68
C GLY A 121 12.67 -8.68 -15.06
N VAL A 122 12.31 -8.05 -13.95
CA VAL A 122 13.19 -7.10 -13.23
C VAL A 122 14.44 -7.79 -12.71
N ARG A 123 14.34 -9.05 -12.28
CA ARG A 123 15.51 -9.83 -11.86
C ARG A 123 16.47 -10.10 -13.02
N GLN A 124 15.94 -10.40 -14.21
CA GLN A 124 16.76 -10.58 -15.42
C GLN A 124 17.45 -9.26 -15.83
N GLU A 125 16.75 -8.13 -15.77
CA GLU A 125 17.31 -6.79 -16.00
C GLU A 125 18.47 -6.51 -15.04
N ILE A 126 18.28 -6.75 -13.73
CA ILE A 126 19.32 -6.58 -12.70
C ILE A 126 20.53 -7.47 -12.98
N GLN A 127 20.31 -8.72 -13.39
CA GLN A 127 21.39 -9.65 -13.70
C GLN A 127 22.18 -9.26 -14.96
N ALA A 128 21.56 -8.54 -15.89
CA ALA A 128 22.20 -8.01 -17.09
C ALA A 128 23.01 -6.73 -16.84
N GLU A 129 22.81 -6.05 -15.69
CA GLU A 129 23.59 -4.86 -15.30
C GLU A 129 25.00 -5.23 -14.86
N ASP A 130 26.01 -4.49 -15.33
CA ASP A 130 27.36 -4.59 -14.78
C ASP A 130 27.42 -3.90 -13.40
N LYS A 131 27.63 -4.70 -12.33
CA LYS A 131 27.67 -4.24 -10.93
C LYS A 131 26.43 -3.46 -10.49
N PRO A 132 25.24 -4.10 -10.41
CA PRO A 132 24.02 -3.44 -10.01
C PRO A 132 24.15 -2.85 -8.59
N LYS A 133 23.84 -1.56 -8.42
CA LYS A 133 23.87 -0.88 -7.11
C LYS A 133 22.80 -1.44 -6.15
N ARG A 134 21.73 -2.00 -6.68
CA ARG A 134 20.59 -2.56 -5.93
C ARG A 134 20.08 -3.82 -6.58
N THR A 135 19.96 -4.87 -5.80
CA THR A 135 19.47 -6.19 -6.25
C THR A 135 18.08 -6.53 -5.70
N GLY A 136 17.61 -5.80 -4.70
CA GLY A 136 16.29 -6.01 -4.11
C GLY A 136 15.17 -5.41 -4.96
N ILE A 137 14.02 -6.09 -4.95
CA ILE A 137 12.77 -5.62 -5.53
C ILE A 137 11.75 -5.59 -4.40
N PHE A 138 11.04 -4.48 -4.24
CA PHE A 138 10.11 -4.25 -3.14
C PHE A 138 8.78 -3.73 -3.68
N THR A 139 7.70 -4.03 -2.99
CA THR A 139 6.45 -3.29 -3.09
C THR A 139 6.32 -2.45 -1.83
N THR A 140 6.37 -1.15 -2.00
CA THR A 140 6.08 -0.18 -0.95
C THR A 140 4.59 0.06 -0.87
N GLY A 141 4.00 -0.09 0.31
CA GLY A 141 2.69 0.44 0.67
C GLY A 141 2.83 1.80 1.36
N ILE A 142 2.09 2.81 0.91
CA ILE A 142 1.97 4.09 1.59
C ILE A 142 0.48 4.36 1.82
N VAL A 143 0.10 4.61 3.07
CA VAL A 143 -1.26 5.04 3.43
C VAL A 143 -1.20 6.48 3.89
N CYS A 144 -2.02 7.33 3.30
CA CYS A 144 -2.10 8.76 3.57
C CYS A 144 -3.44 9.05 4.24
N GLU A 145 -3.43 9.61 5.45
CA GLU A 145 -4.62 9.88 6.28
C GLU A 145 -4.63 11.32 6.82
N GLY A 146 -5.80 11.77 7.27
CA GLY A 146 -5.95 13.09 7.88
C GLY A 146 -5.88 14.24 6.88
N LEU A 147 -6.48 14.07 5.69
CA LEU A 147 -6.67 15.18 4.74
C LEU A 147 -7.60 16.24 5.32
N GLN A 148 -7.17 17.49 5.28
CA GLN A 148 -8.00 18.62 5.73
C GLN A 148 -9.28 18.73 4.88
N GLY A 149 -10.44 18.82 5.54
CA GLY A 149 -11.74 18.98 4.88
C GLY A 149 -12.40 17.70 4.37
N ALA A 150 -11.81 16.52 4.66
CA ALA A 150 -12.41 15.23 4.32
C ALA A 150 -12.47 14.34 5.57
N ASP A 151 -13.68 14.05 6.03
CA ASP A 151 -13.89 13.29 7.28
C ASP A 151 -13.34 11.86 7.27
N VAL A 152 -13.11 11.24 6.11
CA VAL A 152 -12.67 9.82 5.99
C VAL A 152 -11.94 9.54 4.68
N LEU A 153 -11.10 10.42 4.16
CA LEU A 153 -10.35 10.08 2.96
C LEU A 153 -8.99 9.47 3.33
N SER A 154 -8.84 8.17 3.06
CA SER A 154 -7.57 7.46 3.10
C SER A 154 -7.12 7.14 1.67
N ILE A 155 -5.96 7.64 1.29
CA ILE A 155 -5.35 7.34 -0.02
C ILE A 155 -4.28 6.28 0.18
N ARG A 156 -4.41 5.16 -0.55
CA ARG A 156 -3.45 4.06 -0.51
C ARG A 156 -2.68 3.99 -1.81
N ILE A 157 -1.36 4.06 -1.69
CA ILE A 157 -0.44 4.07 -2.82
C ILE A 157 0.41 2.81 -2.74
N LEU A 158 0.46 2.04 -3.82
CA LEU A 158 1.33 0.89 -3.98
C LEU A 158 2.36 1.18 -5.06
N ARG A 159 3.64 1.03 -4.75
CA ARG A 159 4.74 1.20 -5.70
C ARG A 159 5.65 -0.01 -5.67
N THR A 160 5.82 -0.66 -6.82
CA THR A 160 6.73 -1.80 -6.97
C THR A 160 7.96 -1.39 -7.77
N GLY A 161 9.15 -1.73 -7.26
CA GLY A 161 10.40 -1.41 -7.92
C GLY A 161 11.61 -1.65 -7.02
N ARG A 162 12.72 -0.96 -7.33
CA ARG A 162 14.02 -1.10 -6.63
C ARG A 162 14.22 -0.06 -5.52
N HIS A 163 13.27 0.85 -5.33
CA HIS A 163 13.29 1.90 -4.31
C HIS A 163 12.65 1.41 -3.02
N HIS A 164 13.21 1.85 -1.89
CA HIS A 164 12.68 1.58 -0.56
C HIS A 164 11.53 2.53 -0.18
N ALA A 165 10.84 2.20 0.89
CA ALA A 165 9.66 2.91 1.35
C ALA A 165 9.94 4.39 1.64
N GLY A 166 11.08 4.75 2.25
CA GLY A 166 11.46 6.13 2.47
C GLY A 166 11.64 6.93 1.19
N GLU A 167 12.28 6.34 0.16
CA GLU A 167 12.45 7.00 -1.13
C GLU A 167 11.12 7.17 -1.89
N ASN A 168 10.24 6.16 -1.80
CA ASN A 168 8.92 6.24 -2.41
C ASN A 168 8.01 7.24 -1.68
N LEU A 169 8.10 7.34 -0.35
CA LEU A 169 7.43 8.37 0.43
C LEU A 169 7.98 9.76 0.10
N GLY A 170 9.31 9.92 -0.01
CA GLY A 170 9.92 11.18 -0.44
C GLY A 170 9.33 11.70 -1.73
N ARG A 171 9.17 10.83 -2.75
CA ARG A 171 8.53 11.19 -4.03
C ARG A 171 7.06 11.60 -3.90
N VAL A 172 6.35 11.13 -2.90
CA VAL A 172 5.00 11.64 -2.61
C VAL A 172 5.12 13.01 -1.97
N LEU A 173 6.00 13.17 -1.00
CA LEU A 173 6.23 14.42 -0.26
C LEU A 173 6.80 15.55 -1.14
N ASP A 174 7.46 15.25 -2.28
CA ASP A 174 7.85 16.25 -3.29
C ASP A 174 6.68 17.14 -3.75
N ARG A 175 5.44 16.63 -3.61
CA ARG A 175 4.19 17.33 -3.98
C ARG A 175 3.55 18.08 -2.81
N ARG A 176 4.14 17.99 -1.60
CA ARG A 176 3.62 18.65 -0.41
C ARG A 176 3.82 20.16 -0.48
N GLN A 177 2.83 20.92 -0.06
CA GLN A 177 2.91 22.37 0.04
C GLN A 177 3.94 22.77 1.10
N LYS A 178 4.77 23.77 0.78
CA LYS A 178 5.92 24.17 1.60
C LYS A 178 5.55 24.84 2.93
N ASP A 179 4.35 25.37 3.01
CA ASP A 179 3.80 26.05 4.19
C ASP A 179 3.16 25.09 5.21
N GLN A 180 3.05 23.81 4.85
CA GLN A 180 2.50 22.82 5.76
C GLN A 180 3.55 22.28 6.75
N PRO A 181 3.16 22.03 8.01
CA PRO A 181 4.05 21.44 9.00
C PRO A 181 4.51 20.04 8.57
N PRO A 182 5.65 19.56 9.09
CA PRO A 182 6.08 18.17 8.88
C PRO A 182 4.95 17.19 9.24
N PRO A 183 4.65 16.21 8.38
CA PRO A 183 3.62 15.23 8.68
C PRO A 183 4.12 14.19 9.69
N LEU A 184 3.19 13.56 10.41
CA LEU A 184 3.47 12.35 11.16
C LEU A 184 3.81 11.20 10.19
N GLN A 185 4.88 10.46 10.49
CA GLN A 185 5.24 9.26 9.74
C GLN A 185 5.27 8.05 10.67
N MET A 186 4.47 7.05 10.38
CA MET A 186 4.47 5.75 11.08
C MET A 186 5.13 4.70 10.21
N CYS A 187 6.22 4.10 10.69
CA CYS A 187 6.90 3.00 10.02
C CYS A 187 7.56 2.05 11.02
N ASP A 188 8.17 0.96 10.53
CA ASP A 188 9.12 0.21 11.32
C ASP A 188 10.41 1.03 11.53
N ALA A 189 11.25 0.59 12.45
CA ALA A 189 12.48 1.32 12.81
C ALA A 189 13.66 1.04 11.86
N LEU A 190 13.40 0.84 10.58
CA LEU A 190 14.42 0.67 9.56
C LEU A 190 14.69 2.02 8.87
N GLU A 191 15.91 2.51 8.95
CA GLU A 191 16.35 3.79 8.35
C GLU A 191 15.96 3.94 6.86
N ARG A 192 15.89 2.83 6.11
CA ARG A 192 15.46 2.82 4.71
C ARG A 192 13.99 3.21 4.48
N ASN A 193 13.18 3.21 5.54
CA ASN A 193 11.78 3.62 5.49
C ASN A 193 11.59 5.12 5.75
N GLU A 194 12.65 5.82 6.14
CA GLU A 194 12.63 7.26 6.39
C GLU A 194 13.00 8.05 5.11
N PRO A 195 12.23 9.09 4.73
CA PRO A 195 12.58 9.96 3.62
C PRO A 195 13.73 10.89 4.01
N LYS A 196 14.84 10.86 3.25
CA LYS A 196 16.06 11.61 3.62
C LYS A 196 15.95 13.12 3.38
N GLU A 197 15.12 13.54 2.43
CA GLU A 197 15.04 14.92 1.96
C GLU A 197 13.83 15.69 2.49
N HIS A 198 12.93 15.01 3.19
CA HIS A 198 11.70 15.57 3.72
C HIS A 198 11.62 15.36 5.22
N PRO A 199 11.51 16.42 6.03
CA PRO A 199 11.33 16.28 7.47
C PRO A 199 9.95 15.68 7.78
N THR A 200 9.92 14.72 8.70
CA THR A 200 8.70 14.10 9.22
C THR A 200 8.79 14.01 10.74
N GLU A 201 7.65 14.03 11.44
CA GLU A 201 7.57 13.63 12.83
C GLU A 201 7.46 12.12 12.92
N LEU A 202 8.57 11.46 13.26
CA LEU A 202 8.72 10.02 13.17
C LEU A 202 8.06 9.30 14.35
N CYS A 203 7.14 8.40 14.06
CA CYS A 203 6.55 7.42 14.97
C CYS A 203 7.08 6.03 14.62
N HIS A 204 7.63 5.31 15.59
CA HIS A 204 7.95 3.91 15.38
C HIS A 204 6.82 2.99 15.84
N CYS A 205 6.58 1.94 15.07
CA CYS A 205 5.50 0.99 15.30
C CYS A 205 5.72 0.17 16.57
N THR A 206 4.81 0.28 17.54
CA THR A 206 4.88 -0.47 18.80
C THR A 206 4.65 -1.97 18.61
N VAL A 207 3.97 -2.41 17.52
CA VAL A 207 3.84 -3.84 17.16
C VAL A 207 5.20 -4.43 16.82
N HIS A 208 6.06 -3.70 16.10
CA HIS A 208 7.41 -4.17 15.79
C HIS A 208 8.28 -4.25 17.06
N ALA A 209 8.19 -3.27 17.95
CA ALA A 209 8.84 -3.33 19.26
C ALA A 209 8.34 -4.53 20.09
N ARG A 210 7.03 -4.76 20.13
CA ARG A 210 6.43 -5.91 20.80
C ARG A 210 6.92 -7.24 20.21
N ARG A 211 7.06 -7.33 18.87
CA ARG A 211 7.56 -8.55 18.22
C ARG A 211 8.95 -8.92 18.68
N GLN A 212 9.89 -7.96 18.78
CA GLN A 212 11.24 -8.20 19.30
C GLN A 212 11.23 -8.90 20.66
N VAL A 213 10.28 -8.52 21.53
CA VAL A 213 10.13 -9.09 22.87
C VAL A 213 9.42 -10.45 22.84
N VAL A 214 8.37 -10.59 22.01
CA VAL A 214 7.60 -11.86 21.92
C VAL A 214 8.46 -12.98 21.34
N ASP A 215 9.32 -12.70 20.38
CA ASP A 215 10.16 -13.71 19.73
C ASP A 215 11.16 -14.38 20.69
N ILE A 216 11.43 -13.76 21.85
CA ILE A 216 12.34 -14.28 22.87
C ILE A 216 11.65 -14.73 24.16
N CYS A 217 10.31 -14.65 24.25
CA CYS A 217 9.57 -14.89 25.50
C CYS A 217 9.68 -16.32 26.04
N THR A 218 10.04 -17.30 25.21
CA THR A 218 10.33 -18.68 25.66
C THR A 218 11.57 -18.77 26.53
N HIS A 219 12.53 -17.88 26.35
CA HIS A 219 13.80 -17.87 27.10
C HIS A 219 13.79 -16.88 28.27
N PHE A 220 12.97 -15.82 28.18
CA PHE A 220 12.89 -14.73 29.16
C PHE A 220 11.44 -14.40 29.49
N PRO A 221 10.65 -15.33 30.07
CA PRO A 221 9.21 -15.19 30.21
C PRO A 221 8.78 -14.04 31.13
N GLU A 222 9.50 -13.78 32.21
CA GLU A 222 9.12 -12.75 33.20
C GLU A 222 9.39 -11.34 32.68
N GLU A 223 10.59 -11.12 32.10
CA GLU A 223 11.00 -9.85 31.55
C GLU A 223 10.10 -9.47 30.35
N CYS A 224 9.82 -10.45 29.48
CA CYS A 224 8.94 -10.25 28.33
C CYS A 224 7.49 -9.99 28.75
N ARG A 225 6.98 -10.67 29.78
CA ARG A 225 5.63 -10.45 30.30
C ARG A 225 5.41 -8.99 30.64
N ARG A 226 6.35 -8.38 31.36
CA ARG A 226 6.25 -6.99 31.80
C ARG A 226 6.06 -6.00 30.64
N VAL A 227 6.84 -6.16 29.58
CA VAL A 227 6.74 -5.32 28.37
C VAL A 227 5.42 -5.56 27.63
N VAL A 228 5.04 -6.84 27.46
CA VAL A 228 3.82 -7.22 26.73
C VAL A 228 2.55 -6.74 27.47
N GLU A 229 2.50 -6.84 28.79
CA GLU A 229 1.39 -6.37 29.61
C GLU A 229 1.25 -4.86 29.58
N SER A 230 2.37 -4.12 29.64
CA SER A 230 2.40 -2.66 29.54
C SER A 230 1.89 -2.18 28.17
N LEU A 231 2.39 -2.76 27.09
CA LEU A 231 1.88 -2.45 25.75
C LEU A 231 0.41 -2.89 25.58
N GLY A 232 0.02 -4.02 26.14
CA GLY A 232 -1.37 -4.49 26.16
C GLY A 232 -2.31 -3.51 26.85
N HIS A 233 -1.86 -2.84 27.92
CA HIS A 233 -2.61 -1.75 28.54
C HIS A 233 -2.79 -0.56 27.61
N VAL A 234 -1.71 -0.11 26.94
CA VAL A 234 -1.76 0.98 25.97
C VAL A 234 -2.76 0.71 24.86
N TYR A 235 -2.75 -0.53 24.31
CA TYR A 235 -3.70 -0.92 23.26
C TYR A 235 -5.15 -0.98 23.75
N ARG A 236 -5.40 -1.37 24.99
CA ARG A 236 -6.77 -1.32 25.56
C ARG A 236 -7.28 0.11 25.64
N VAL A 237 -6.46 1.02 26.16
CA VAL A 237 -6.80 2.46 26.21
C VAL A 237 -7.09 3.01 24.82
N ASP A 238 -6.29 2.65 23.82
CA ASP A 238 -6.49 3.09 22.45
C ASP A 238 -7.78 2.51 21.82
N ALA A 239 -8.08 1.24 22.09
CA ALA A 239 -9.32 0.61 21.63
C ALA A 239 -10.57 1.30 22.23
N GLU A 240 -10.50 1.72 23.49
CA GLU A 240 -11.56 2.50 24.13
C GLU A 240 -11.71 3.86 23.47
N CYS A 241 -10.60 4.57 23.21
CA CYS A 241 -10.63 5.86 22.50
C CYS A 241 -11.27 5.74 21.11
N ARG A 242 -10.94 4.68 20.37
CA ARG A 242 -11.53 4.39 19.04
C ARG A 242 -13.02 4.07 19.15
N LYS A 243 -13.44 3.28 20.13
CA LYS A 243 -14.84 2.94 20.39
C LYS A 243 -15.68 4.17 20.70
N GLU A 244 -15.12 5.08 21.50
CA GLU A 244 -15.74 6.34 21.88
C GLU A 244 -15.61 7.43 20.78
N LYS A 245 -14.88 7.14 19.68
CA LYS A 245 -14.61 8.08 18.57
C LYS A 245 -13.99 9.40 19.04
N LEU A 246 -13.05 9.32 19.98
CA LEU A 246 -12.39 10.51 20.52
C LEU A 246 -11.54 11.21 19.45
N GLY A 247 -11.61 12.54 19.44
CA GLY A 247 -10.74 13.36 18.61
C GLY A 247 -9.26 13.29 19.02
N PRO A 248 -8.32 13.73 18.16
CA PRO A 248 -6.87 13.60 18.41
C PRO A 248 -6.41 14.16 19.75
N GLN A 249 -6.93 15.34 20.16
CA GLN A 249 -6.59 15.98 21.43
C GLN A 249 -7.11 15.20 22.65
N GLU A 250 -8.34 14.69 22.58
CA GLU A 250 -8.94 13.93 23.66
C GLU A 250 -8.27 12.58 23.82
N ARG A 251 -7.94 11.93 22.69
CA ARG A 251 -7.16 10.69 22.66
C ARG A 251 -5.78 10.90 23.31
N LEU A 252 -5.08 11.99 22.97
CA LEU A 252 -3.81 12.35 23.60
C LEU A 252 -3.97 12.49 25.13
N ARG A 253 -4.95 13.26 25.60
CA ARG A 253 -5.20 13.42 27.05
C ARG A 253 -5.49 12.10 27.75
N ARG A 254 -6.29 11.23 27.13
CA ARG A 254 -6.59 9.89 27.65
C ARG A 254 -5.33 9.05 27.77
N HIS A 255 -4.49 9.01 26.75
CA HIS A 255 -3.22 8.31 26.79
C HIS A 255 -2.24 8.90 27.81
N GLN A 256 -2.16 10.22 27.92
CA GLN A 256 -1.32 10.87 28.95
C GLN A 256 -1.74 10.47 30.36
N ALA A 257 -3.04 10.41 30.63
CA ALA A 257 -3.56 10.06 31.94
C ALA A 257 -3.44 8.56 32.29
N GLN A 258 -3.67 7.67 31.31
CA GLN A 258 -3.79 6.23 31.57
C GLN A 258 -2.58 5.43 31.08
N SER A 259 -2.06 5.73 29.91
CA SER A 259 -0.91 5.02 29.34
C SER A 259 0.43 5.61 29.78
N GLY A 260 0.49 6.92 30.00
CA GLY A 260 1.72 7.63 30.38
C GLY A 260 2.40 7.04 31.61
N PRO A 261 1.71 6.90 32.75
CA PRO A 261 2.31 6.32 33.98
C PRO A 261 2.82 4.90 33.78
N VAL A 262 2.09 4.07 33.02
CA VAL A 262 2.49 2.67 32.74
C VAL A 262 3.75 2.63 31.89
N MET A 263 3.83 3.47 30.88
CA MET A 263 5.02 3.55 30.01
C MET A 263 6.23 4.10 30.77
N GLU A 264 6.05 5.13 31.60
CA GLU A 264 7.15 5.67 32.39
C GLU A 264 7.69 4.64 33.40
N THR A 265 6.82 3.89 34.08
CA THR A 265 7.24 2.79 34.97
C THR A 265 8.02 1.72 34.19
N LEU A 266 7.51 1.32 33.02
CA LEU A 266 8.20 0.36 32.14
C LEU A 266 9.61 0.86 31.76
N ARG A 267 9.74 2.13 31.38
CA ARG A 267 11.02 2.74 31.04
C ARG A 267 12.01 2.63 32.17
N GLN A 268 11.59 3.04 33.38
CA GLN A 268 12.41 3.01 34.58
C GLN A 268 12.89 1.59 34.90
N GLU A 269 11.97 0.62 34.90
CA GLU A 269 12.30 -0.78 35.15
C GLU A 269 13.31 -1.34 34.13
N LEU A 270 13.14 -1.07 32.84
CA LEU A 270 14.08 -1.50 31.80
C LEU A 270 15.44 -0.83 31.95
N GLN A 271 15.47 0.48 32.22
CA GLN A 271 16.72 1.23 32.42
C GLN A 271 17.46 0.72 33.66
N GLU A 272 16.77 0.55 34.79
CA GLU A 272 17.37 0.01 36.02
C GLU A 272 17.92 -1.40 35.82
N ALA A 273 17.24 -2.25 35.05
CA ALA A 273 17.73 -3.60 34.78
C ALA A 273 19.03 -3.59 33.95
N VAL A 274 19.16 -2.62 33.02
CA VAL A 274 20.40 -2.40 32.27
C VAL A 274 21.51 -1.85 33.19
N ASP A 275 21.22 -0.79 33.95
CA ASP A 275 22.20 -0.12 34.83
C ASP A 275 22.72 -1.03 35.92
N GLN A 276 21.86 -1.89 36.46
CA GLN A 276 22.20 -2.91 37.46
C GLN A 276 22.86 -4.15 36.87
N LYS A 277 23.14 -4.19 35.56
CA LYS A 277 23.71 -5.32 34.82
C LYS A 277 22.94 -6.64 34.98
N LYS A 278 21.64 -6.56 35.20
CA LYS A 278 20.74 -7.72 35.22
C LYS A 278 20.48 -8.29 33.84
N ILE A 279 20.68 -7.48 32.80
CA ILE A 279 20.51 -7.84 31.39
C ILE A 279 21.86 -7.81 30.72
N GLU A 280 22.28 -8.95 30.17
CA GLU A 280 23.50 -9.05 29.36
C GLU A 280 23.31 -8.31 28.04
N PRO A 281 24.10 -7.26 27.71
CA PRO A 281 23.88 -6.42 26.53
C PRO A 281 23.89 -7.18 25.19
N ASN A 282 24.73 -8.23 25.09
CA ASN A 282 24.87 -9.04 23.88
C ASN A 282 23.87 -10.21 23.80
N SER A 283 23.00 -10.36 24.80
CA SER A 283 21.95 -11.36 24.78
C SER A 283 20.78 -10.95 23.89
N ALA A 284 19.92 -11.92 23.54
CA ALA A 284 18.67 -11.64 22.83
C ALA A 284 17.77 -10.66 23.61
N LEU A 285 17.72 -10.78 24.94
CA LEU A 285 17.00 -9.85 25.81
C LEU A 285 17.64 -8.45 25.78
N GLY A 286 18.96 -8.36 25.86
CA GLY A 286 19.69 -7.10 25.77
C GLY A 286 19.39 -6.36 24.46
N GLY A 287 19.39 -7.09 23.34
CA GLY A 287 19.04 -6.55 22.04
C GLY A 287 17.58 -6.03 21.95
N ALA A 288 16.63 -6.78 22.50
CA ALA A 288 15.21 -6.37 22.52
C ALA A 288 14.97 -5.15 23.43
N VAL A 289 15.61 -5.08 24.60
CA VAL A 289 15.52 -3.94 25.51
C VAL A 289 16.19 -2.70 24.92
N ALA A 290 17.37 -2.83 24.33
CA ALA A 290 18.06 -1.74 23.64
C ALA A 290 17.19 -1.21 22.50
N TYR A 291 16.57 -2.07 21.68
CA TYR A 291 15.66 -1.66 20.63
C TYR A 291 14.53 -0.75 21.16
N VAL A 292 13.92 -1.10 22.29
CA VAL A 292 12.84 -0.33 22.91
C VAL A 292 13.36 0.99 23.50
N LEU A 293 14.46 0.97 24.27
CA LEU A 293 15.00 2.15 24.93
C LEU A 293 15.57 3.18 23.95
N ASP A 294 16.33 2.75 22.95
CA ASP A 294 16.92 3.64 21.93
C ASP A 294 15.85 4.38 21.12
N ARG A 295 14.68 3.75 20.97
CA ARG A 295 13.55 4.29 20.20
C ARG A 295 12.42 4.83 21.06
N TRP A 296 12.67 5.01 22.37
CA TRP A 296 11.63 5.39 23.32
C TRP A 296 10.88 6.65 22.92
N SER A 297 11.58 7.67 22.46
CA SER A 297 10.98 8.95 22.08
C SER A 297 10.00 8.83 20.93
N THR A 298 10.31 8.02 19.94
CA THR A 298 9.50 7.78 18.74
C THR A 298 8.39 6.73 18.98
N LEU A 299 8.65 5.72 19.80
CA LEU A 299 7.64 4.75 20.24
C LEU A 299 6.56 5.36 21.15
N THR A 300 6.90 6.44 21.88
CA THR A 300 5.98 7.12 22.81
C THR A 300 5.48 8.46 22.28
N LEU A 301 5.61 8.73 20.97
CA LEU A 301 5.16 10.00 20.39
C LEU A 301 3.64 10.22 20.59
N PHE A 302 2.85 9.16 20.66
CA PHE A 302 1.43 9.18 20.94
C PHE A 302 1.06 9.79 22.32
N LEU A 303 2.03 9.92 23.23
CA LEU A 303 1.90 10.62 24.52
C LEU A 303 2.22 12.13 24.43
N LYS A 304 2.70 12.60 23.28
CA LYS A 304 3.20 13.97 23.11
C LYS A 304 2.48 14.72 22.01
N VAL A 305 2.16 14.05 20.91
CA VAL A 305 1.63 14.68 19.71
C VAL A 305 0.21 14.19 19.43
N PRO A 306 -0.75 15.10 19.27
CA PRO A 306 -2.13 14.74 18.93
C PRO A 306 -2.19 14.05 17.57
N GLY A 307 -2.91 12.94 17.50
CA GLY A 307 -3.07 12.18 16.27
C GLY A 307 -1.92 11.22 15.95
N ALA A 308 -0.82 11.21 16.72
CA ALA A 308 0.24 10.25 16.54
C ALA A 308 -0.28 8.81 16.72
N PRO A 309 -0.08 7.92 15.72
CA PRO A 309 -0.54 6.54 15.78
C PRO A 309 0.36 5.67 16.67
N LEU A 310 -0.13 4.48 17.05
CA LEU A 310 0.63 3.47 17.81
C LEU A 310 1.33 2.47 16.88
N ASP A 311 0.70 2.16 15.77
CA ASP A 311 1.13 1.09 14.85
C ASP A 311 0.74 1.40 13.40
N ASN A 312 1.27 0.62 12.49
CA ASN A 312 1.00 0.64 11.06
C ASN A 312 0.25 -0.63 10.59
#